data_ab033bad9540e4b6561e23b01c9f4570
#
_entry.id   ab033bad9540e4b6561e23b01c9f4570
#
_cell.length_a   1.000
_cell.length_b   1.000
_cell.length_c   1.000
_cell.angle_alpha   90.00
_cell.angle_beta   90.00
_cell.angle_gamma   90.00
#
_symmetry.space_group_name_H-M   'P 1'
#
loop_
_entity.id
_entity.type
_entity.pdbx_description
1 polymer ?
#
loop_
_entity_poly.entity_id
_entity_poly.type
_entity_poly.pdbx_seq_one_letter_code
_entity_poly.pdbx_strand_id
1 'polypeptide(L)'
;MPDLFQTRAARDTDIPFLAPIAEATLFPGDMLPDMMAPGLSGDSDDLWLVVEQGGVPVGFAFVQSEALTDRTWNLRAIATSPDLHGAGAGTVLIHAVEAALADARLLVIDTTQTPDQDRARRFYGARGYDHVATIPAFFGPDEDKVTFTKMLA
;
A
#
# COMPACT_ATOMS: atom_id res chain seq x y z
N MET A 1 -13.67 8.37 -22.35
CA MET A 1 -13.06 7.06 -22.08
C MET A 1 -13.46 6.61 -20.68
N PRO A 2 -13.99 5.42 -20.55
CA PRO A 2 -14.19 4.91 -19.20
C PRO A 2 -12.84 4.77 -18.51
N ASP A 3 -12.83 5.01 -17.22
CA ASP A 3 -11.62 4.81 -16.44
C ASP A 3 -11.19 3.35 -16.52
N LEU A 4 -9.94 3.12 -16.88
CA LEU A 4 -9.38 1.78 -16.99
C LEU A 4 -9.39 1.09 -15.62
N PHE A 5 -9.11 1.84 -14.55
CA PHE A 5 -9.01 1.34 -13.19
C PHE A 5 -10.03 2.02 -12.29
N GLN A 6 -10.64 1.24 -11.41
CA GLN A 6 -11.55 1.74 -10.38
C GLN A 6 -11.12 1.24 -9.01
N THR A 7 -11.42 2.01 -7.98
CA THR A 7 -11.03 1.65 -6.61
C THR A 7 -12.27 1.50 -5.73
N ARG A 8 -12.16 0.65 -4.72
CA ARG A 8 -13.20 0.42 -3.73
C ARG A 8 -12.61 -0.22 -2.47
N ALA A 9 -13.42 -0.28 -1.42
CA ALA A 9 -13.05 -1.03 -0.22
C ALA A 9 -12.91 -2.52 -0.55
N ALA A 10 -11.94 -3.18 0.06
CA ALA A 10 -11.72 -4.60 -0.11
C ALA A 10 -12.80 -5.42 0.58
N ARG A 11 -13.01 -6.63 0.09
CA ARG A 11 -13.91 -7.63 0.65
C ARG A 11 -13.17 -8.95 0.77
N ASP A 12 -13.69 -9.86 1.61
CA ASP A 12 -13.09 -11.19 1.76
C ASP A 12 -13.07 -11.98 0.44
N THR A 13 -14.05 -11.75 -0.43
CA THR A 13 -14.12 -12.39 -1.75
C THR A 13 -13.02 -11.93 -2.69
N ASP A 14 -12.29 -10.88 -2.36
CA ASP A 14 -11.15 -10.43 -3.16
C ASP A 14 -9.89 -11.25 -2.91
N ILE A 15 -9.79 -11.92 -1.78
CA ILE A 15 -8.57 -12.61 -1.37
C ILE A 15 -8.01 -13.56 -2.43
N PRO A 16 -8.80 -14.39 -3.11
CA PRO A 16 -8.26 -15.27 -4.15
C PRO A 16 -7.56 -14.55 -5.30
N PHE A 17 -7.95 -13.28 -5.57
CA PHE A 17 -7.30 -12.46 -6.59
C PHE A 17 -6.06 -11.74 -6.05
N LEU A 18 -6.08 -11.35 -4.78
CA LEU A 18 -5.00 -10.57 -4.17
C LEU A 18 -3.83 -11.43 -3.69
N ALA A 19 -4.10 -12.66 -3.26
CA ALA A 19 -3.06 -13.55 -2.74
C ALA A 19 -1.93 -13.81 -3.76
N PRO A 20 -2.21 -14.10 -5.04
CA PRO A 20 -1.14 -14.25 -6.03
C PRO A 20 -0.33 -12.96 -6.24
N ILE A 21 -0.97 -11.80 -6.14
CA ILE A 21 -0.28 -10.51 -6.27
C ILE A 21 0.68 -10.30 -5.10
N ALA A 22 0.22 -10.55 -3.87
CA ALA A 22 1.06 -10.45 -2.69
C ALA A 22 2.25 -11.41 -2.78
N GLU A 23 2.01 -12.67 -3.19
CA GLU A 23 3.04 -13.69 -3.36
C GLU A 23 4.11 -13.24 -4.34
N ALA A 24 3.72 -12.61 -5.43
CA ALA A 24 4.64 -12.19 -6.48
C ALA A 24 5.43 -10.92 -6.11
N THR A 25 4.96 -10.09 -5.18
CA THR A 25 5.48 -8.74 -5.00
C THR A 25 5.93 -8.40 -3.59
N LEU A 26 5.31 -8.93 -2.53
CA LEU A 26 5.53 -8.46 -1.17
C LEU A 26 5.80 -9.57 -0.15
N PHE A 27 4.87 -10.53 0.02
CA PHE A 27 4.91 -11.52 1.09
C PHE A 27 4.05 -12.73 0.70
N PRO A 28 4.17 -13.86 1.44
CA PRO A 28 3.37 -15.04 1.13
C PRO A 28 1.87 -14.73 1.11
N GLY A 29 1.22 -15.13 0.02
CA GLY A 29 -0.20 -14.82 -0.19
C GLY A 29 -1.13 -15.44 0.85
N ASP A 30 -0.74 -16.55 1.47
CA ASP A 30 -1.54 -17.18 2.51
C ASP A 30 -1.60 -16.38 3.83
N MET A 31 -0.81 -15.33 3.96
CA MET A 31 -0.90 -14.41 5.09
C MET A 31 -2.09 -13.45 5.00
N LEU A 32 -2.64 -13.23 3.80
CA LEU A 32 -3.68 -12.20 3.59
C LEU A 32 -4.95 -12.40 4.42
N PRO A 33 -5.52 -13.61 4.53
CA PRO A 33 -6.76 -13.75 5.30
C PRO A 33 -6.66 -13.23 6.73
N ASP A 34 -5.58 -13.61 7.43
CA ASP A 34 -5.38 -13.16 8.82
C ASP A 34 -5.05 -11.68 8.90
N MET A 35 -4.30 -11.14 7.95
CA MET A 35 -3.96 -9.72 7.91
C MET A 35 -5.19 -8.86 7.66
N MET A 36 -6.09 -9.29 6.80
CA MET A 36 -7.27 -8.51 6.40
C MET A 36 -8.41 -8.61 7.41
N ALA A 37 -8.48 -9.69 8.18
CA ALA A 37 -9.62 -9.97 9.05
C ALA A 37 -9.98 -8.83 10.00
N PRO A 38 -9.03 -8.19 10.74
CA PRO A 38 -9.40 -7.11 11.67
C PRO A 38 -10.05 -5.92 10.99
N GLY A 39 -9.54 -5.51 9.83
CA GLY A 39 -10.10 -4.38 9.09
C GLY A 39 -11.44 -4.70 8.46
N LEU A 40 -11.59 -5.91 7.92
CA LEU A 40 -12.83 -6.32 7.27
C LEU A 40 -13.98 -6.51 8.27
N SER A 41 -13.68 -6.97 9.49
CA SER A 41 -14.69 -7.18 10.53
C SER A 41 -15.06 -5.92 11.28
N GLY A 42 -14.26 -4.85 11.16
CA GLY A 42 -14.46 -3.64 11.95
C GLY A 42 -13.83 -3.70 13.34
N ASP A 43 -13.06 -4.74 13.65
CA ASP A 43 -12.35 -4.84 14.93
C ASP A 43 -11.19 -3.84 15.02
N SER A 44 -10.71 -3.35 13.89
CA SER A 44 -9.69 -2.31 13.82
C SER A 44 -10.10 -1.24 12.80
N ASP A 45 -9.39 -0.11 12.80
CA ASP A 45 -9.56 0.93 11.78
C ASP A 45 -8.66 0.72 10.56
N ASP A 46 -8.05 -0.46 10.43
CA ASP A 46 -7.24 -0.80 9.26
C ASP A 46 -8.04 -0.57 7.97
N LEU A 47 -7.39 0.05 7.00
CA LEU A 47 -8.01 0.34 5.71
C LEU A 47 -7.41 -0.57 4.65
N TRP A 48 -8.27 -1.31 3.95
CA TRP A 48 -7.90 -2.13 2.81
C TRP A 48 -8.65 -1.64 1.59
N LEU A 49 -7.92 -1.23 0.57
CA LEU A 49 -8.49 -0.78 -0.70
C LEU A 49 -8.05 -1.70 -1.82
N VAL A 50 -8.89 -1.82 -2.82
CA VAL A 50 -8.64 -2.62 -4.01
C VAL A 50 -8.74 -1.71 -5.23
N VAL A 51 -7.83 -1.90 -6.18
CA VAL A 51 -7.97 -1.38 -7.54
C VAL A 51 -8.36 -2.53 -8.44
N GLU A 52 -9.37 -2.29 -9.28
CA GLU A 52 -9.85 -3.29 -10.22
C GLU A 52 -9.79 -2.79 -11.66
N GLN A 53 -9.69 -3.74 -12.56
CA GLN A 53 -9.74 -3.49 -14.00
C GLN A 53 -10.83 -4.39 -14.59
N GLY A 54 -11.85 -3.78 -15.17
CA GLY A 54 -12.97 -4.54 -15.71
C GLY A 54 -13.70 -5.39 -14.68
N GLY A 55 -13.78 -4.92 -13.43
CA GLY A 55 -14.42 -5.64 -12.34
C GLY A 55 -13.54 -6.69 -11.65
N VAL A 56 -12.28 -6.87 -12.08
CA VAL A 56 -11.37 -7.86 -11.52
C VAL A 56 -10.32 -7.16 -10.66
N PRO A 57 -10.12 -7.56 -9.38
CA PRO A 57 -9.08 -6.99 -8.55
C PRO A 57 -7.69 -7.24 -9.14
N VAL A 58 -6.92 -6.17 -9.29
CA VAL A 58 -5.56 -6.22 -9.85
C VAL A 58 -4.52 -5.58 -8.95
N GLY A 59 -4.92 -5.12 -7.77
CA GLY A 59 -4.01 -4.56 -6.79
C GLY A 59 -4.71 -4.21 -5.50
N PHE A 60 -3.92 -3.93 -4.47
CA PHE A 60 -4.45 -3.58 -3.16
C PHE A 60 -3.52 -2.66 -2.40
N ALA A 61 -4.08 -1.97 -1.40
CA ALA A 61 -3.33 -1.18 -0.43
C ALA A 61 -3.83 -1.49 0.97
N PHE A 62 -2.89 -1.54 1.92
CA PHE A 62 -3.16 -1.78 3.33
C PHE A 62 -2.59 -0.63 4.14
N VAL A 63 -3.44 0.06 4.89
CA VAL A 63 -3.08 1.25 5.64
C VAL A 63 -3.52 1.10 7.09
N GLN A 64 -2.64 1.45 8.02
CA GLN A 64 -2.94 1.40 9.45
C GLN A 64 -2.70 2.76 10.10
N SER A 65 -3.53 3.10 11.07
CA SER A 65 -3.27 4.27 11.91
C SER A 65 -2.08 4.00 12.82
N GLU A 66 -1.28 5.04 13.09
CA GLU A 66 -0.17 4.97 14.03
C GLU A 66 -0.66 5.38 15.42
N ALA A 67 -0.52 4.47 16.37
CA ALA A 67 -0.91 4.72 17.76
C ALA A 67 -0.11 5.90 18.34
N LEU A 68 -0.75 6.65 19.24
CA LEU A 68 -0.12 7.72 20.00
C LEU A 68 0.36 8.89 19.13
N THR A 69 -0.25 9.07 17.95
CA THR A 69 0.07 10.21 17.07
C THR A 69 -1.17 11.05 16.81
N ASP A 70 -0.95 12.27 16.33
CA ASP A 70 -2.04 13.12 15.83
C ASP A 70 -2.29 12.77 14.36
N ARG A 71 -3.18 11.80 14.12
CA ARG A 71 -3.69 11.44 12.79
C ARG A 71 -2.58 11.07 11.78
N THR A 72 -1.56 10.34 12.23
CA THR A 72 -0.57 9.76 11.34
C THR A 72 -1.00 8.35 10.94
N TRP A 73 -0.90 8.04 9.66
CA TRP A 73 -1.21 6.72 9.11
C TRP A 73 0.01 6.17 8.39
N ASN A 74 0.10 4.85 8.32
CA ASN A 74 1.20 4.16 7.67
C ASN A 74 0.66 3.27 6.55
N LEU A 75 1.13 3.49 5.34
CA LEU A 75 0.85 2.59 4.22
C LEU A 75 1.76 1.38 4.35
N ARG A 76 1.20 0.28 4.86
CA ARG A 76 1.95 -0.94 5.17
C ARG A 76 2.26 -1.78 3.94
N ALA A 77 1.37 -1.75 2.95
CA ALA A 77 1.53 -2.52 1.73
C ALA A 77 0.79 -1.84 0.59
N ILE A 78 1.39 -1.85 -0.58
CA ILE A 78 0.75 -1.46 -1.83
C ILE A 78 1.34 -2.33 -2.93
N ALA A 79 0.47 -2.98 -3.70
CA ALA A 79 0.91 -3.89 -4.75
C ALA A 79 -0.10 -3.91 -5.88
N THR A 80 0.43 -4.06 -7.09
CA THR A 80 -0.38 -4.30 -8.29
C THR A 80 0.16 -5.53 -9.01
N SER A 81 -0.68 -6.14 -9.83
CA SER A 81 -0.24 -7.26 -10.66
C SER A 81 1.01 -6.86 -11.44
N PRO A 82 2.07 -7.71 -11.45
CA PRO A 82 3.30 -7.38 -12.19
C PRO A 82 3.06 -7.07 -13.68
N ASP A 83 2.04 -7.68 -14.27
CA ASP A 83 1.69 -7.44 -15.68
C ASP A 83 1.23 -6.00 -15.94
N LEU A 84 0.88 -5.27 -14.90
CA LEU A 84 0.36 -3.91 -15.00
C LEU A 84 1.36 -2.84 -14.52
N HIS A 85 2.62 -3.21 -14.30
CA HIS A 85 3.63 -2.23 -13.93
C HIS A 85 3.76 -1.18 -15.03
N GLY A 86 3.68 0.10 -14.65
CA GLY A 86 3.73 1.21 -15.60
C GLY A 86 2.39 1.56 -16.26
N ALA A 87 1.32 0.80 -15.98
CA ALA A 87 0.00 1.06 -16.58
C ALA A 87 -0.85 2.07 -15.81
N GLY A 88 -0.39 2.51 -14.61
CA GLY A 88 -1.09 3.54 -13.83
C GLY A 88 -1.95 3.01 -12.69
N ALA A 89 -2.06 1.70 -12.50
CA ALA A 89 -2.87 1.12 -11.44
C ALA A 89 -2.39 1.55 -10.05
N GLY A 90 -1.07 1.56 -9.83
CA GLY A 90 -0.49 2.01 -8.57
C GLY A 90 -0.77 3.46 -8.26
N THR A 91 -0.74 4.33 -9.27
CA THR A 91 -1.05 5.76 -9.11
C THR A 91 -2.51 5.96 -8.72
N VAL A 92 -3.42 5.26 -9.39
CA VAL A 92 -4.86 5.30 -9.05
C VAL A 92 -5.06 4.85 -7.60
N LEU A 93 -4.38 3.78 -7.21
CA LEU A 93 -4.53 3.20 -5.87
C LEU A 93 -3.99 4.12 -4.77
N ILE A 94 -2.81 4.72 -4.95
CA ILE A 94 -2.26 5.62 -3.92
C ILE A 94 -3.09 6.89 -3.79
N HIS A 95 -3.63 7.41 -4.89
CA HIS A 95 -4.54 8.55 -4.83
C HIS A 95 -5.83 8.20 -4.09
N ALA A 96 -6.32 6.96 -4.25
CA ALA A 96 -7.50 6.50 -3.51
C ALA A 96 -7.20 6.40 -2.00
N VAL A 97 -6.00 5.96 -1.64
CA VAL A 97 -5.56 5.95 -0.24
C VAL A 97 -5.57 7.36 0.34
N GLU A 98 -4.97 8.31 -0.38
CA GLU A 98 -4.92 9.71 0.08
C GLU A 98 -6.32 10.30 0.22
N ALA A 99 -7.21 10.01 -0.70
CA ALA A 99 -8.60 10.48 -0.65
C ALA A 99 -9.37 9.87 0.52
N ALA A 100 -9.17 8.58 0.78
CA ALA A 100 -9.80 7.89 1.91
C ALA A 100 -9.30 8.41 3.26
N LEU A 101 -8.09 8.95 3.29
CA LEU A 101 -7.46 9.50 4.49
C LEU A 101 -7.52 11.03 4.52
N ALA A 102 -8.61 11.63 4.02
CA ALA A 102 -8.75 13.08 3.92
C ALA A 102 -8.58 13.80 5.27
N ASP A 103 -8.92 13.13 6.37
CA ASP A 103 -8.77 13.69 7.72
C ASP A 103 -7.40 13.38 8.35
N ALA A 104 -6.55 12.61 7.67
CA ALA A 104 -5.21 12.31 8.17
C ALA A 104 -4.29 13.52 7.99
N ARG A 105 -3.33 13.64 8.89
CA ARG A 105 -2.32 14.70 8.80
C ARG A 105 -1.10 14.28 8.02
N LEU A 106 -0.61 13.06 8.26
CA LEU A 106 0.65 12.58 7.69
C LEU A 106 0.49 11.12 7.25
N LEU A 107 0.97 10.81 6.06
CA LEU A 107 1.07 9.42 5.59
C LEU A 107 2.55 9.02 5.55
N VAL A 108 2.86 7.89 6.17
CA VAL A 108 4.21 7.31 6.26
C VAL A 108 4.24 6.04 5.41
N ILE A 109 5.34 5.86 4.67
CA ILE A 109 5.58 4.65 3.89
C ILE A 109 6.99 4.16 4.17
N ASP A 110 7.13 2.90 4.55
CA ASP A 110 8.43 2.27 4.78
C ASP A 110 8.74 1.26 3.69
N THR A 111 9.98 1.29 3.20
CA THR A 111 10.48 0.31 2.25
C THR A 111 11.95 0.02 2.57
N THR A 112 12.64 -0.73 1.72
CA THR A 112 14.06 -1.01 1.90
C THR A 112 14.91 -0.25 0.89
N GLN A 113 16.24 -0.22 1.10
CA GLN A 113 17.17 0.33 0.13
C GLN A 113 17.59 -0.69 -0.93
N THR A 114 17.12 -1.93 -0.83
CA THR A 114 17.54 -3.01 -1.73
C THR A 114 17.15 -2.72 -3.18
N PRO A 115 17.93 -3.26 -4.17
CA PRO A 115 17.65 -2.97 -5.58
C PRO A 115 16.27 -3.38 -6.05
N ASP A 116 15.69 -4.44 -5.48
CA ASP A 116 14.34 -4.90 -5.82
C ASP A 116 13.26 -3.89 -5.45
N GLN A 117 13.53 -2.96 -4.53
CA GLN A 117 12.59 -1.91 -4.12
C GLN A 117 12.88 -0.56 -4.81
N ASP A 118 13.82 -0.50 -5.74
CA ASP A 118 14.14 0.74 -6.42
C ASP A 118 12.94 1.33 -7.17
N ARG A 119 12.16 0.51 -7.82
CA ARG A 119 10.93 0.93 -8.49
C ARG A 119 9.96 1.58 -7.50
N ALA A 120 9.76 0.96 -6.33
CA ALA A 120 8.87 1.50 -5.30
C ALA A 120 9.37 2.86 -4.80
N ARG A 121 10.67 2.99 -4.52
CA ARG A 121 11.22 4.26 -4.05
C ARG A 121 11.02 5.38 -5.08
N ARG A 122 11.27 5.09 -6.36
CA ARG A 122 11.04 6.07 -7.43
C ARG A 122 9.56 6.42 -7.57
N PHE A 123 8.69 5.43 -7.42
CA PHE A 123 7.25 5.64 -7.47
C PHE A 123 6.79 6.61 -6.38
N TYR A 124 7.23 6.39 -5.14
CA TYR A 124 6.85 7.27 -4.03
C TYR A 124 7.36 8.69 -4.23
N GLY A 125 8.62 8.85 -4.63
CA GLY A 125 9.18 10.17 -4.92
C GLY A 125 8.40 10.92 -6.00
N ALA A 126 8.01 10.21 -7.06
CA ALA A 126 7.23 10.80 -8.16
C ALA A 126 5.81 11.21 -7.72
N ARG A 127 5.28 10.61 -6.65
CA ARG A 127 3.95 10.93 -6.11
C ARG A 127 4.00 11.97 -5.00
N GLY A 128 5.15 12.60 -4.78
CA GLY A 128 5.29 13.70 -3.83
C GLY A 128 5.66 13.29 -2.42
N TYR A 129 6.15 12.08 -2.23
CA TYR A 129 6.65 11.61 -0.93
C TYR A 129 8.11 11.93 -0.78
N ASP A 130 8.49 12.45 0.38
CA ASP A 130 9.87 12.81 0.69
C ASP A 130 10.56 11.71 1.48
N HIS A 131 11.79 11.37 1.09
CA HIS A 131 12.63 10.47 1.88
C HIS A 131 13.15 11.23 3.10
N VAL A 132 12.66 10.88 4.28
CA VAL A 132 12.93 11.64 5.51
C VAL A 132 13.85 10.92 6.49
N ALA A 133 13.99 9.61 6.36
CA ALA A 133 14.80 8.83 7.31
C ALA A 133 15.27 7.52 6.72
N THR A 134 16.40 7.04 7.24
CA THR A 134 16.92 5.70 6.98
C THR A 134 17.37 5.10 8.32
N ILE A 135 16.91 3.89 8.62
CA ILE A 135 17.35 3.16 9.81
C ILE A 135 18.16 1.95 9.34
N PRO A 136 19.49 1.95 9.58
CA PRO A 136 20.33 0.85 9.11
C PRO A 136 19.94 -0.48 9.75
N ALA A 137 19.96 -1.55 8.95
CA ALA A 137 19.75 -2.93 9.38
C ALA A 137 18.44 -3.16 10.13
N PHE A 138 17.40 -2.40 9.80
CA PHE A 138 16.10 -2.51 10.48
C PHE A 138 15.40 -3.84 10.18
N PHE A 139 15.35 -4.23 8.91
CA PHE A 139 14.65 -5.44 8.47
C PHE A 139 15.56 -6.68 8.50
N GLY A 140 16.87 -6.50 8.44
CA GLY A 140 17.86 -7.55 8.43
C GLY A 140 19.26 -6.97 8.34
N PRO A 141 20.31 -7.81 8.38
CA PRO A 141 21.71 -7.33 8.43
C PRO A 141 22.10 -6.36 7.33
N ASP A 142 21.53 -6.51 6.13
CA ASP A 142 21.83 -5.67 4.98
C ASP A 142 20.57 -5.03 4.41
N GLU A 143 19.54 -4.87 5.23
CA GLU A 143 18.24 -4.35 4.80
C GLU A 143 17.83 -3.18 5.67
N ASP A 144 18.16 -1.97 5.23
CA ASP A 144 17.80 -0.74 5.92
C ASP A 144 16.33 -0.40 5.71
N LYS A 145 15.74 0.25 6.70
CA LYS A 145 14.40 0.83 6.56
C LYS A 145 14.54 2.23 5.99
N VAL A 146 13.91 2.45 4.85
CA VAL A 146 13.83 3.77 4.19
C VAL A 146 12.42 4.29 4.38
N THR A 147 12.28 5.47 4.99
CA THR A 147 10.97 6.04 5.33
C THR A 147 10.69 7.26 4.46
N PHE A 148 9.51 7.22 3.82
CA PHE A 148 8.95 8.34 3.06
C PHE A 148 7.76 8.90 3.79
N THR A 149 7.53 10.22 3.68
CA THR A 149 6.33 10.84 4.25
C THR A 149 5.72 11.85 3.27
N LYS A 150 4.42 12.08 3.45
CA LYS A 150 3.68 13.14 2.75
C LYS A 150 2.66 13.76 3.70
N MET A 151 2.69 15.07 3.82
CA MET A 151 1.65 15.79 4.54
C MET A 151 0.37 15.78 3.72
N LEU A 152 -0.73 15.31 4.31
CA LEU A 152 -2.02 15.22 3.62
C LEU A 152 -2.94 16.39 3.97
N ALA A 153 -2.70 17.02 5.10
CA ALA A 153 -3.52 18.16 5.55
C ALA A 153 -2.66 19.38 5.83
#